data_8d30ad28563a8559644f144324488bde
#
_entry.id   8d30ad28563a8559644f144324488bde
#
_cell.length_a   1.000
_cell.length_b   1.000
_cell.length_c   1.000
_cell.angle_alpha   90.00
_cell.angle_beta   90.00
_cell.angle_gamma   90.00
#
_symmetry.space_group_name_H-M   'P 1'
#
loop_
_entity.id
_entity.type
_entity.pdbx_description
1 polymer ?
#
loop_
_entity_poly.entity_id
_entity_poly.type
_entity_poly.pdbx_seq_one_letter_code
_entity_poly.pdbx_strand_id
1 'polypeptide(L)'
;GDTHAGPSNLRYGFDNWIYGTVGYSRFNGEVNGKKHNFGMGVFRFKPDGSDIEFLHQFNNNTWGVGFNEAGDVFGSTANNNPTFFGGLPATVYGKERGKSAKMIASSPRFYPITPNIRQVDAFNAYTAGCGHAFATSSGFPKNWRNRRAFICGPTGNLLGMYDIQGKDSGYEAVNAFSFVASADEWFSPIVAEVGPDGNLWMADWYNFIIQHNPTPNKGRAGYDAKNGRGNAHINPNRDRQHGRIYRIIYQNHNSKAPKLGNTPQLVRALSHDNLFWRQTAQRLLVDNKRTDAIDALKTLTTKSGHGAIHALWTLKGLNALDQKTHAAALINPSAELRRNALRALDTGKPDATMLYDSANLADKDLQVRLVAFSKLASLPESDDHKKTASLLMQQPENAKDEWLRAALQATGAAELNIVGYKRGPNLLPNASFEEVGDNQLPANWTIRTYSRRNPDLNHAVETRKEFVKSGKNSLRISADTRHDSSLFARVRLKAGRKYVMSGWVRTENLEGTGNGALLGVHELQHAAKTKGVKKTSNWVKVETEFKNEQERE
;
A
#
# COMPACT_ATOMS: atom_id res chain seq x y z
N GLY A 1 14.71 -15.56 15.44
CA GLY A 1 13.96 -14.42 14.94
C GLY A 1 12.75 -14.14 15.80
N ASP A 2 12.17 -12.99 15.61
CA ASP A 2 10.95 -12.55 16.28
C ASP A 2 9.75 -13.32 15.72
N THR A 3 9.19 -14.23 16.51
CA THR A 3 8.19 -15.18 16.01
C THR A 3 6.81 -14.55 15.80
N HIS A 4 6.54 -13.36 16.37
CA HIS A 4 5.22 -12.73 16.26
C HIS A 4 5.11 -11.68 15.15
N ALA A 5 6.14 -11.49 14.36
CA ALA A 5 6.13 -10.63 13.18
C ALA A 5 6.52 -11.40 11.89
N GLY A 6 6.41 -12.72 11.94
CA GLY A 6 6.69 -13.64 10.84
C GLY A 6 5.58 -13.70 9.79
N PRO A 7 5.72 -14.61 8.81
CA PRO A 7 4.68 -14.87 7.81
C PRO A 7 3.35 -15.28 8.45
N SER A 8 2.27 -14.66 7.99
CA SER A 8 0.92 -14.86 8.54
C SER A 8 -0.17 -14.58 7.53
N ASN A 9 -1.42 -14.79 7.92
CA ASN A 9 -2.62 -14.47 7.16
C ASN A 9 -2.65 -15.07 5.75
N LEU A 10 -2.30 -16.36 5.62
CA LEU A 10 -2.23 -17.04 4.33
C LEU A 10 -3.61 -17.20 3.71
N ARG A 11 -3.74 -16.85 2.41
CA ARG A 11 -4.98 -16.91 1.64
C ARG A 11 -4.74 -17.37 0.21
N TYR A 12 -5.64 -18.19 -0.32
CA TYR A 12 -5.64 -18.54 -1.73
C TYR A 12 -6.14 -17.34 -2.56
N GLY A 13 -5.32 -16.87 -3.49
CA GLY A 13 -5.64 -15.75 -4.37
C GLY A 13 -6.46 -16.15 -5.60
N PHE A 14 -6.94 -15.15 -6.33
CA PHE A 14 -7.66 -15.36 -7.60
C PHE A 14 -6.75 -15.96 -8.68
N ASP A 15 -5.49 -15.64 -8.64
CA ASP A 15 -4.45 -16.05 -9.61
C ASP A 15 -3.82 -17.42 -9.32
N ASN A 16 -4.43 -18.20 -8.43
CA ASN A 16 -3.96 -19.53 -7.99
C ASN A 16 -2.66 -19.50 -7.18
N TRP A 17 -2.24 -18.34 -6.68
CA TRP A 17 -1.13 -18.20 -5.75
C TRP A 17 -1.65 -18.12 -4.30
N ILE A 18 -0.79 -18.44 -3.35
CA ILE A 18 -1.05 -18.24 -1.93
C ILE A 18 -0.45 -16.89 -1.53
N TYR A 19 -1.30 -15.99 -1.05
CA TYR A 19 -0.92 -14.69 -0.51
C TYR A 19 -0.69 -14.77 0.98
N GLY A 20 0.23 -13.96 1.47
CA GLY A 20 0.50 -13.84 2.89
C GLY A 20 1.06 -12.48 3.25
N THR A 21 1.15 -12.22 4.54
CA THR A 21 1.79 -11.01 5.06
C THR A 21 3.03 -11.37 5.86
N VAL A 22 3.99 -10.47 5.87
CA VAL A 22 5.16 -10.53 6.74
C VAL A 22 5.36 -9.19 7.43
N GLY A 23 5.60 -9.23 8.72
CA GLY A 23 5.86 -8.05 9.54
C GLY A 23 7.34 -7.74 9.72
N TYR A 24 7.72 -7.30 10.91
CA TYR A 24 9.08 -6.87 11.25
C TYR A 24 10.15 -7.95 11.06
N SER A 25 9.79 -9.24 11.10
CA SER A 25 10.73 -10.34 10.86
C SER A 25 11.34 -10.32 9.47
N ARG A 26 10.66 -9.72 8.49
CA ARG A 26 11.07 -9.70 7.10
C ARG A 26 11.19 -11.11 6.52
N PHE A 27 11.53 -11.22 5.28
CA PHE A 27 11.92 -12.47 4.63
C PHE A 27 13.34 -12.33 4.08
N ASN A 28 14.19 -13.30 4.41
CA ASN A 28 15.52 -13.45 3.82
C ASN A 28 15.77 -14.95 3.67
N GLY A 29 15.73 -15.43 2.45
CA GLY A 29 15.84 -16.86 2.16
C GLY A 29 15.99 -17.15 0.69
N GLU A 30 16.05 -18.43 0.37
CA GLU A 30 16.17 -18.93 -0.99
C GLU A 30 14.92 -19.73 -1.37
N VAL A 31 14.38 -19.49 -2.55
CA VAL A 31 13.27 -20.23 -3.13
C VAL A 31 13.67 -20.62 -4.54
N ASN A 32 13.67 -21.91 -4.84
CA ASN A 32 14.03 -22.48 -6.13
C ASN A 32 15.34 -21.92 -6.71
N GLY A 33 16.41 -21.89 -5.88
CA GLY A 33 17.73 -21.40 -6.26
C GLY A 33 17.88 -19.87 -6.37
N LYS A 34 16.82 -19.10 -6.13
CA LYS A 34 16.84 -17.63 -6.15
C LYS A 34 16.79 -17.06 -4.74
N LYS A 35 17.70 -16.13 -4.44
CA LYS A 35 17.70 -15.39 -3.18
C LYS A 35 16.67 -14.29 -3.19
N HIS A 36 15.86 -14.24 -2.13
CA HIS A 36 14.84 -13.23 -1.90
C HIS A 36 15.11 -12.51 -0.57
N ASN A 37 15.03 -11.19 -0.58
CA ASN A 37 15.14 -10.37 0.60
C ASN A 37 14.12 -9.22 0.50
N PHE A 38 13.10 -9.24 1.33
CA PHE A 38 12.08 -8.19 1.35
C PHE A 38 11.61 -7.87 2.78
N GLY A 39 11.08 -6.66 2.93
CA GLY A 39 10.62 -6.12 4.19
C GLY A 39 9.17 -6.47 4.53
N MET A 40 8.60 -5.62 5.40
CA MET A 40 7.20 -5.72 5.82
C MET A 40 6.25 -5.50 4.64
N GLY A 41 5.26 -6.37 4.50
CA GLY A 41 4.28 -6.19 3.44
C GLY A 41 3.53 -7.45 3.06
N VAL A 42 2.98 -7.43 1.87
CA VAL A 42 2.27 -8.55 1.25
C VAL A 42 3.18 -9.25 0.26
N PHE A 43 3.22 -10.55 0.34
CA PHE A 43 3.89 -11.44 -0.62
C PHE A 43 2.92 -12.51 -1.11
N ARG A 44 3.29 -13.18 -2.20
CA ARG A 44 2.60 -14.39 -2.66
C ARG A 44 3.62 -15.45 -3.07
N PHE A 45 3.20 -16.68 -3.05
CA PHE A 45 4.02 -17.81 -3.50
C PHE A 45 3.17 -18.87 -4.21
N LYS A 46 3.77 -19.65 -5.07
CA LYS A 46 3.09 -20.74 -5.74
C LYS A 46 2.83 -21.90 -4.76
N PRO A 47 1.67 -22.59 -4.86
CA PRO A 47 1.33 -23.69 -3.94
C PRO A 47 2.36 -24.83 -3.92
N ASP A 48 3.09 -25.04 -5.03
CA ASP A 48 4.16 -26.01 -5.14
C ASP A 48 5.53 -25.52 -4.58
N GLY A 49 5.59 -24.29 -4.08
CA GLY A 49 6.81 -23.69 -3.54
C GLY A 49 7.85 -23.30 -4.60
N SER A 50 7.52 -23.35 -5.89
CA SER A 50 8.48 -23.08 -6.98
C SER A 50 8.84 -21.61 -7.15
N ASP A 51 8.06 -20.68 -6.62
CA ASP A 51 8.30 -19.25 -6.76
C ASP A 51 7.68 -18.44 -5.62
N ILE A 52 8.28 -17.28 -5.31
CA ILE A 52 7.80 -16.30 -4.33
C ILE A 52 7.97 -14.90 -4.87
N GLU A 53 6.98 -14.05 -4.68
CA GLU A 53 6.98 -12.66 -5.14
C GLU A 53 6.53 -11.71 -4.03
N PHE A 54 7.28 -10.62 -3.84
CA PHE A 54 6.91 -9.54 -2.95
C PHE A 54 6.06 -8.51 -3.69
N LEU A 55 4.86 -8.20 -3.19
CA LEU A 55 3.88 -7.39 -3.90
C LEU A 55 3.79 -5.96 -3.38
N HIS A 56 3.59 -5.78 -2.09
CA HIS A 56 3.30 -4.47 -1.52
C HIS A 56 4.09 -4.23 -0.25
N GLN A 57 4.84 -3.15 -0.20
CA GLN A 57 5.62 -2.76 0.98
C GLN A 57 4.83 -1.79 1.86
N PHE A 58 4.93 -2.00 3.16
CA PHE A 58 4.35 -1.13 4.19
C PHE A 58 5.42 -0.52 5.08
N ASN A 59 4.98 0.49 5.81
CA ASN A 59 5.80 1.21 6.79
C ASN A 59 5.62 0.67 8.22
N ASN A 60 4.81 -0.35 8.41
CA ASN A 60 4.51 -0.93 9.72
C ASN A 60 4.28 -2.45 9.62
N ASN A 61 4.21 -3.09 10.77
CA ASN A 61 4.00 -4.53 10.92
C ASN A 61 2.72 -4.99 10.22
N THR A 62 2.83 -5.74 9.13
CA THR A 62 1.71 -6.11 8.27
C THR A 62 1.09 -7.41 8.75
N TRP A 63 -0.22 -7.41 8.99
CA TRP A 63 -0.96 -8.52 9.61
C TRP A 63 -2.27 -8.88 8.92
N GLY A 64 -2.62 -8.20 7.85
CA GLY A 64 -3.86 -8.49 7.14
C GLY A 64 -3.70 -8.40 5.63
N VAL A 65 -4.22 -9.39 4.93
CA VAL A 65 -4.43 -9.38 3.48
C VAL A 65 -5.81 -9.95 3.16
N GLY A 66 -6.49 -9.37 2.19
CA GLY A 66 -7.79 -9.80 1.72
C GLY A 66 -8.10 -9.30 0.32
N PHE A 67 -9.19 -9.80 -0.24
CA PHE A 67 -9.61 -9.48 -1.60
C PHE A 67 -11.06 -9.04 -1.61
N ASN A 68 -11.38 -8.10 -2.50
CA ASN A 68 -12.74 -7.85 -2.91
C ASN A 68 -13.16 -8.87 -4.00
N GLU A 69 -14.40 -8.76 -4.49
CA GLU A 69 -14.95 -9.66 -5.52
C GLU A 69 -14.24 -9.55 -6.89
N ALA A 70 -13.51 -8.47 -7.12
CA ALA A 70 -12.70 -8.27 -8.32
C ALA A 70 -11.25 -8.75 -8.18
N GLY A 71 -10.88 -9.30 -7.03
CA GLY A 71 -9.52 -9.75 -6.74
C GLY A 71 -8.53 -8.62 -6.50
N ASP A 72 -9.00 -7.41 -6.17
CA ASP A 72 -8.12 -6.33 -5.75
C ASP A 72 -7.59 -6.62 -4.34
N VAL A 73 -6.32 -6.28 -4.09
CA VAL A 73 -5.62 -6.59 -2.85
C VAL A 73 -5.82 -5.47 -1.83
N PHE A 74 -6.24 -5.86 -0.64
CA PHE A 74 -6.37 -4.99 0.53
C PHE A 74 -5.67 -5.61 1.72
N GLY A 75 -5.49 -4.81 2.77
CA GLY A 75 -4.94 -5.37 4.00
C GLY A 75 -4.85 -4.35 5.13
N SER A 76 -4.18 -4.76 6.22
CA SER A 76 -4.01 -3.96 7.43
C SER A 76 -2.61 -4.12 8.01
N THR A 77 -2.18 -3.11 8.77
CA THR A 77 -1.00 -3.20 9.62
C THR A 77 -1.38 -3.15 11.09
N ALA A 78 -0.51 -3.63 11.95
CA ALA A 78 -0.74 -3.61 13.39
C ALA A 78 -1.06 -2.20 13.91
N ASN A 79 -0.35 -1.18 13.40
CA ASN A 79 -0.51 0.19 13.87
C ASN A 79 -0.71 1.14 12.68
N ASN A 80 -1.49 2.19 12.91
CA ASN A 80 -1.61 3.38 12.05
C ASN A 80 -2.19 3.16 10.64
N ASN A 81 -2.45 1.94 10.20
CA ASN A 81 -3.00 1.67 8.89
C ASN A 81 -4.02 0.53 8.97
N PRO A 82 -5.24 0.82 9.45
CA PRO A 82 -6.28 -0.19 9.63
C PRO A 82 -6.79 -0.75 8.29
N THR A 83 -6.66 -0.02 7.19
CA THR A 83 -6.96 -0.52 5.85
C THR A 83 -6.14 0.20 4.79
N PHE A 84 -5.61 -0.57 3.87
CA PHE A 84 -4.87 -0.08 2.72
C PHE A 84 -5.33 -0.76 1.43
N PHE A 85 -5.04 -0.13 0.31
CA PHE A 85 -5.22 -0.67 -1.02
C PHE A 85 -3.85 -0.88 -1.69
N GLY A 86 -3.64 -2.09 -2.21
CA GLY A 86 -2.46 -2.46 -2.99
C GLY A 86 -2.65 -2.11 -4.46
N GLY A 87 -2.63 -0.83 -4.81
CA GLY A 87 -2.92 -0.36 -6.17
C GLY A 87 -1.89 -0.79 -7.20
N LEU A 88 -0.61 -0.72 -6.86
CA LEU A 88 0.49 -1.13 -7.74
C LEU A 88 1.43 -2.09 -7.01
N PRO A 89 1.90 -3.16 -7.67
CA PRO A 89 2.84 -4.09 -7.06
C PRO A 89 4.25 -3.46 -6.94
N ALA A 90 5.00 -3.92 -5.95
CA ALA A 90 6.36 -3.45 -5.69
C ALA A 90 7.33 -3.73 -6.85
N THR A 91 7.02 -4.70 -7.70
CA THR A 91 7.76 -4.99 -8.95
C THR A 91 7.69 -3.82 -9.95
N VAL A 92 6.64 -3.01 -9.92
CA VAL A 92 6.47 -1.82 -10.76
C VAL A 92 7.22 -0.62 -10.19
N TYR A 93 7.08 -0.35 -8.89
CA TYR A 93 7.75 0.77 -8.24
C TYR A 93 9.18 0.49 -7.78
N GLY A 94 9.58 -0.75 -7.77
CA GLY A 94 10.70 -1.18 -6.95
C GLY A 94 10.30 -1.27 -5.47
N LYS A 95 11.29 -1.51 -4.61
CA LYS A 95 11.09 -1.75 -3.17
C LYS A 95 11.10 -0.46 -2.33
N GLU A 96 10.74 0.68 -2.90
CA GLU A 96 10.73 1.93 -2.15
C GLU A 96 9.56 1.98 -1.16
N ARG A 97 9.90 2.34 0.07
CA ARG A 97 8.96 2.35 1.19
C ARG A 97 7.80 3.31 0.94
N GLY A 98 6.55 2.82 1.08
CA GLY A 98 5.35 3.63 0.97
C GLY A 98 4.88 3.95 -0.44
N LYS A 99 5.51 3.41 -1.49
CA LYS A 99 5.11 3.66 -2.87
C LYS A 99 4.12 2.65 -3.45
N SER A 100 4.16 1.39 -3.02
CA SER A 100 3.34 0.33 -3.62
C SER A 100 1.96 0.14 -2.99
N ALA A 101 1.74 0.66 -1.80
CA ALA A 101 0.45 0.56 -1.12
C ALA A 101 0.19 1.80 -0.28
N LYS A 102 -1.08 2.19 -0.18
CA LYS A 102 -1.50 3.38 0.53
C LYS A 102 -2.65 3.10 1.47
N MET A 103 -2.60 3.77 2.63
CA MET A 103 -3.74 3.86 3.53
C MET A 103 -4.89 4.57 2.81
N ILE A 104 -6.07 3.97 2.86
CA ILE A 104 -7.29 4.48 2.22
C ILE A 104 -8.31 5.02 3.22
N ALA A 105 -8.11 4.81 4.52
CA ALA A 105 -8.90 5.43 5.56
C ALA A 105 -8.36 6.82 5.87
N SER A 106 -9.14 7.87 5.54
CA SER A 106 -8.70 9.26 5.69
C SER A 106 -8.72 9.73 7.14
N SER A 107 -9.49 9.12 8.01
CA SER A 107 -9.59 9.56 9.41
C SER A 107 -10.26 8.59 10.33
N PRO A 108 -11.06 7.66 10.18
CA PRO A 108 -11.67 7.10 11.37
C PRO A 108 -10.85 6.01 11.97
N ARG A 109 -10.76 6.10 13.27
CA ARG A 109 -10.23 5.07 14.12
C ARG A 109 -11.38 4.27 14.71
N PHE A 110 -11.16 2.99 14.92
CA PHE A 110 -12.04 2.20 15.76
C PHE A 110 -11.78 2.54 17.23
N TYR A 111 -12.82 2.58 18.03
CA TYR A 111 -12.72 2.89 19.45
C TYR A 111 -13.24 1.74 20.28
N PRO A 112 -12.53 1.35 21.37
CA PRO A 112 -13.05 0.43 22.35
C PRO A 112 -14.32 0.99 23.02
N ILE A 113 -15.20 0.10 23.46
CA ILE A 113 -16.43 0.50 24.17
C ILE A 113 -16.22 0.63 25.69
N THR A 114 -15.09 0.15 26.21
CA THR A 114 -14.70 0.29 27.61
C THR A 114 -13.60 1.34 27.74
N PRO A 115 -13.66 2.22 28.74
CA PRO A 115 -12.55 3.09 29.08
C PRO A 115 -11.40 2.27 29.67
N ASN A 116 -10.19 2.81 29.60
CA ASN A 116 -9.00 2.26 30.27
C ASN A 116 -8.60 0.85 29.82
N ILE A 117 -8.82 0.51 28.54
CA ILE A 117 -8.20 -0.68 27.97
C ILE A 117 -6.69 -0.58 28.13
N ARG A 118 -6.13 -1.52 28.87
CA ARG A 118 -4.76 -1.49 29.32
C ARG A 118 -3.93 -2.53 28.63
N GLN A 119 -3.06 -2.06 27.74
CA GLN A 119 -1.93 -2.82 27.23
C GLN A 119 -0.63 -2.18 27.70
N VAL A 120 0.48 -2.87 27.62
CA VAL A 120 1.77 -2.43 28.20
C VAL A 120 2.21 -1.04 27.72
N ASP A 121 1.94 -0.70 26.48
CA ASP A 121 2.36 0.55 25.84
C ASP A 121 1.24 1.25 25.03
N ALA A 122 0.02 0.79 25.12
CA ALA A 122 -1.12 1.39 24.45
C ALA A 122 -2.35 1.39 25.38
N PHE A 123 -2.81 2.60 25.71
CA PHE A 123 -4.01 2.78 26.52
C PHE A 123 -5.12 3.38 25.67
N ASN A 124 -6.34 2.90 25.82
CA ASN A 124 -7.54 3.42 25.16
C ASN A 124 -7.41 3.57 23.63
N ALA A 125 -6.59 2.75 23.00
CA ALA A 125 -6.28 2.85 21.60
C ALA A 125 -6.49 1.54 20.85
N TYR A 126 -6.91 1.66 19.61
CA TYR A 126 -6.87 0.56 18.65
C TYR A 126 -5.42 0.35 18.18
N THR A 127 -4.92 -0.86 18.39
CA THR A 127 -3.63 -1.32 17.85
C THR A 127 -3.68 -2.83 17.63
N ALA A 128 -2.58 -3.43 17.17
CA ALA A 128 -2.50 -4.83 16.80
C ALA A 128 -3.52 -5.24 15.72
N GLY A 129 -3.89 -4.31 14.83
CA GLY A 129 -4.81 -4.55 13.73
C GLY A 129 -4.40 -5.74 12.88
N CYS A 130 -5.33 -6.67 12.62
CA CYS A 130 -5.05 -7.90 11.89
C CYS A 130 -6.26 -8.40 11.10
N GLY A 131 -5.95 -9.20 10.07
CA GLY A 131 -6.92 -9.65 9.10
C GLY A 131 -7.44 -8.53 8.19
N HIS A 132 -8.09 -8.90 7.12
CA HIS A 132 -8.88 -8.03 6.25
C HIS A 132 -9.82 -8.90 5.44
N ALA A 133 -11.12 -8.85 5.71
CA ALA A 133 -12.12 -9.64 5.01
C ALA A 133 -13.25 -8.75 4.47
N PHE A 134 -13.75 -9.06 3.28
CA PHE A 134 -14.89 -8.39 2.70
C PHE A 134 -16.18 -9.20 2.91
N ALA A 135 -17.32 -8.53 2.90
CA ALA A 135 -18.64 -9.16 2.85
C ALA A 135 -18.87 -9.75 1.44
N THR A 136 -18.38 -10.96 1.19
CA THR A 136 -18.33 -11.63 -0.12
C THR A 136 -19.30 -12.79 -0.25
N SER A 137 -20.49 -12.64 0.30
CA SER A 137 -21.57 -13.64 0.15
C SER A 137 -22.95 -13.01 0.14
N SER A 138 -23.93 -13.75 -0.34
CA SER A 138 -25.35 -13.40 -0.22
C SER A 138 -25.87 -13.40 1.22
N GLY A 139 -25.10 -13.93 2.17
CA GLY A 139 -25.37 -13.88 3.60
C GLY A 139 -25.36 -12.49 4.22
N PHE A 140 -24.89 -11.48 3.48
CA PHE A 140 -24.86 -10.09 3.92
C PHE A 140 -25.95 -9.26 3.22
N PRO A 141 -26.40 -8.14 3.82
CA PRO A 141 -27.26 -7.17 3.16
C PRO A 141 -26.69 -6.77 1.80
N LYS A 142 -27.56 -6.59 0.79
CA LYS A 142 -27.13 -6.30 -0.58
C LYS A 142 -26.18 -5.08 -0.68
N ASN A 143 -26.41 -4.04 0.10
CA ASN A 143 -25.57 -2.83 0.16
C ASN A 143 -24.28 -3.00 0.94
N TRP A 144 -24.04 -4.15 1.57
CA TRP A 144 -22.79 -4.48 2.25
C TRP A 144 -21.83 -5.27 1.36
N ARG A 145 -22.40 -6.04 0.43
CA ARG A 145 -21.62 -6.97 -0.41
C ARG A 145 -20.57 -6.23 -1.20
N ASN A 146 -19.38 -6.76 -1.21
CA ASN A 146 -18.20 -6.21 -1.88
C ASN A 146 -17.83 -4.76 -1.43
N ARG A 147 -18.38 -4.29 -0.31
CA ARG A 147 -18.14 -2.93 0.21
C ARG A 147 -17.71 -2.93 1.66
N ARG A 148 -18.31 -3.76 2.50
CA ARG A 148 -17.96 -3.80 3.92
C ARG A 148 -16.73 -4.66 4.12
N ALA A 149 -15.73 -4.09 4.79
CA ALA A 149 -14.49 -4.77 5.14
C ALA A 149 -14.34 -4.84 6.66
N PHE A 150 -13.93 -6.01 7.16
CA PHE A 150 -13.79 -6.33 8.58
C PHE A 150 -12.32 -6.46 8.95
N ILE A 151 -11.90 -5.75 10.00
CA ILE A 151 -10.53 -5.73 10.50
C ILE A 151 -10.55 -5.94 12.01
N CYS A 152 -9.83 -6.96 12.48
CA CYS A 152 -9.73 -7.25 13.91
C CYS A 152 -8.84 -6.25 14.62
N GLY A 153 -9.23 -5.89 15.84
CA GLY A 153 -8.49 -5.03 16.74
C GLY A 153 -8.42 -5.65 18.13
N PRO A 154 -7.57 -6.68 18.33
CA PRO A 154 -7.54 -7.44 19.58
C PRO A 154 -7.22 -6.57 20.80
N THR A 155 -6.36 -5.57 20.66
CA THR A 155 -6.03 -4.64 21.74
C THR A 155 -7.22 -3.74 22.14
N GLY A 156 -8.10 -3.45 21.19
CA GLY A 156 -9.31 -2.66 21.43
C GLY A 156 -10.53 -3.50 21.80
N ASN A 157 -10.39 -4.83 21.94
CA ASN A 157 -11.49 -5.78 22.20
C ASN A 157 -12.64 -5.60 21.18
N LEU A 158 -12.30 -5.51 19.90
CA LEU A 158 -13.27 -5.19 18.84
C LEU A 158 -12.94 -5.83 17.48
N LEU A 159 -13.99 -5.98 16.68
CA LEU A 159 -13.92 -6.14 15.23
C LEU A 159 -14.41 -4.86 14.59
N GLY A 160 -13.53 -4.15 13.91
CA GLY A 160 -13.86 -2.93 13.19
C GLY A 160 -14.40 -3.21 11.79
N MET A 161 -15.20 -2.29 11.25
CA MET A 161 -15.74 -2.36 9.90
C MET A 161 -15.63 -1.01 9.20
N TYR A 162 -15.22 -1.06 7.92
CA TYR A 162 -15.25 0.07 7.00
C TYR A 162 -16.24 -0.14 5.85
N ASP A 163 -16.71 0.96 5.28
CA ASP A 163 -17.33 1.01 3.97
C ASP A 163 -16.25 1.36 2.93
N ILE A 164 -15.85 0.42 2.11
CA ILE A 164 -14.85 0.59 1.06
C ILE A 164 -15.57 1.00 -0.23
N GLN A 165 -15.21 2.15 -0.78
CA GLN A 165 -15.83 2.71 -1.97
C GLN A 165 -14.76 2.99 -3.04
N GLY A 166 -15.13 2.82 -4.31
CA GLY A 166 -14.28 3.24 -5.42
C GLY A 166 -14.09 4.77 -5.38
N LYS A 167 -12.86 5.19 -5.58
CA LYS A 167 -12.47 6.60 -5.68
C LYS A 167 -11.41 6.75 -6.76
N ASP A 168 -11.75 7.44 -7.80
CA ASP A 168 -10.89 7.57 -8.98
C ASP A 168 -10.45 6.17 -9.48
N SER A 169 -9.17 5.94 -9.71
CA SER A 169 -8.65 4.61 -10.04
C SER A 169 -8.40 3.69 -8.83
N GLY A 170 -8.56 4.20 -7.62
CA GLY A 170 -8.33 3.48 -6.36
C GLY A 170 -9.59 3.35 -5.51
N TYR A 171 -9.40 3.40 -4.20
CA TYR A 171 -10.47 3.23 -3.20
C TYR A 171 -10.27 4.21 -2.05
N GLU A 172 -11.39 4.49 -1.34
CA GLU A 172 -11.39 5.12 -0.03
C GLU A 172 -12.21 4.30 0.97
N ALA A 173 -11.83 4.38 2.23
CA ALA A 173 -12.52 3.74 3.34
C ALA A 173 -13.19 4.81 4.20
N VAL A 174 -14.49 4.69 4.37
CA VAL A 174 -15.32 5.64 5.12
C VAL A 174 -16.19 4.91 6.16
N ASN A 175 -16.90 5.66 7.00
CA ASN A 175 -17.88 5.13 7.95
C ASN A 175 -17.34 3.99 8.83
N ALA A 176 -16.18 4.21 9.45
CA ALA A 176 -15.62 3.26 10.40
C ALA A 176 -16.49 3.16 11.65
N PHE A 177 -16.73 1.94 12.11
CA PHE A 177 -17.32 1.72 13.44
C PHE A 177 -16.91 0.35 13.99
N SER A 178 -17.06 0.18 15.30
CA SER A 178 -16.81 -1.10 15.99
C SER A 178 -18.01 -2.01 15.77
N PHE A 179 -17.90 -2.91 14.78
CA PHE A 179 -19.00 -3.81 14.37
C PHE A 179 -19.34 -4.85 15.45
N VAL A 180 -18.30 -5.43 16.07
CA VAL A 180 -18.42 -6.22 17.29
C VAL A 180 -17.46 -5.61 18.31
N ALA A 181 -17.90 -5.42 19.52
CA ALA A 181 -17.07 -4.92 20.61
C ALA A 181 -17.50 -5.54 21.93
N SER A 182 -16.56 -5.68 22.85
CA SER A 182 -16.79 -6.32 24.14
C SER A 182 -16.18 -5.53 25.29
N ALA A 183 -16.84 -5.57 26.45
CA ALA A 183 -16.29 -5.13 27.72
C ALA A 183 -15.44 -6.24 28.41
N ASP A 184 -15.44 -7.45 27.87
CA ASP A 184 -14.60 -8.54 28.35
C ASP A 184 -13.14 -8.31 27.90
N GLU A 185 -12.25 -8.07 28.85
CA GLU A 185 -10.82 -7.82 28.60
C GLU A 185 -10.10 -9.01 27.93
N TRP A 186 -10.70 -10.20 27.97
CA TRP A 186 -10.19 -11.41 27.31
C TRP A 186 -10.64 -11.54 25.86
N PHE A 187 -11.56 -10.69 25.41
CA PHE A 187 -12.02 -10.70 24.02
C PHE A 187 -10.95 -10.08 23.10
N SER A 188 -10.34 -10.92 22.29
CA SER A 188 -9.19 -10.56 21.45
C SER A 188 -9.33 -11.15 20.04
N PRO A 189 -10.20 -10.58 19.19
CA PRO A 189 -10.41 -11.11 17.85
C PRO A 189 -9.16 -10.91 16.99
N ILE A 190 -8.71 -11.98 16.31
CA ILE A 190 -7.47 -12.00 15.52
C ILE A 190 -7.69 -12.29 14.05
N VAL A 191 -8.80 -12.92 13.68
CA VAL A 191 -9.19 -13.15 12.28
C VAL A 191 -10.70 -13.15 12.15
N ALA A 192 -11.19 -12.59 11.07
CA ALA A 192 -12.59 -12.68 10.67
C ALA A 192 -12.66 -13.05 9.19
N GLU A 193 -13.53 -14.01 8.83
CA GLU A 193 -13.65 -14.58 7.50
C GLU A 193 -15.09 -14.89 7.15
N VAL A 194 -15.44 -14.79 5.88
CA VAL A 194 -16.70 -15.31 5.37
C VAL A 194 -16.59 -16.82 5.22
N GLY A 195 -17.34 -17.55 6.03
CA GLY A 195 -17.32 -18.99 6.04
C GLY A 195 -18.13 -19.67 4.91
N PRO A 196 -18.12 -21.02 4.86
CA PRO A 196 -18.82 -21.77 3.83
C PRO A 196 -20.34 -21.59 3.86
N ASP A 197 -20.89 -21.21 4.98
CA ASP A 197 -22.33 -20.91 5.17
C ASP A 197 -22.70 -19.46 4.81
N GLY A 198 -21.73 -18.68 4.31
CA GLY A 198 -21.94 -17.29 3.91
C GLY A 198 -22.02 -16.27 5.04
N ASN A 199 -21.84 -16.70 6.28
CA ASN A 199 -21.83 -15.85 7.46
C ASN A 199 -20.39 -15.42 7.83
N LEU A 200 -20.27 -14.41 8.68
CA LEU A 200 -18.97 -13.99 9.20
C LEU A 200 -18.57 -14.84 10.40
N TRP A 201 -17.44 -15.49 10.29
CA TRP A 201 -16.80 -16.24 11.37
C TRP A 201 -15.65 -15.44 11.92
N MET A 202 -15.48 -15.45 13.24
CA MET A 202 -14.44 -14.70 13.92
C MET A 202 -13.77 -15.60 14.96
N ALA A 203 -12.45 -15.71 14.88
CA ALA A 203 -11.67 -16.36 15.92
C ALA A 203 -11.19 -15.32 16.93
N ASP A 204 -11.43 -15.62 18.19
CA ASP A 204 -11.02 -14.85 19.34
C ASP A 204 -9.91 -15.61 20.06
N TRP A 205 -8.76 -14.97 20.19
CA TRP A 205 -7.59 -15.54 20.83
C TRP A 205 -7.79 -15.81 22.33
N TYR A 206 -8.77 -15.16 22.94
CA TYR A 206 -9.03 -15.22 24.37
C TYR A 206 -7.78 -14.88 25.17
N ASN A 207 -7.25 -13.70 24.99
CA ASN A 207 -6.00 -13.31 25.64
C ASN A 207 -6.04 -11.86 26.12
N PHE A 208 -5.81 -11.68 27.41
CA PHE A 208 -5.78 -10.37 28.05
C PHE A 208 -4.57 -9.53 27.61
N ILE A 209 -3.44 -10.17 27.30
CA ILE A 209 -2.20 -9.50 26.92
C ILE A 209 -1.90 -9.78 25.46
N ILE A 210 -2.16 -8.81 24.60
CA ILE A 210 -1.91 -8.89 23.16
C ILE A 210 -0.46 -8.54 22.84
N GLN A 211 0.05 -7.46 23.45
CA GLN A 211 1.40 -6.98 23.19
C GLN A 211 2.44 -7.82 23.95
N HIS A 212 3.55 -8.06 23.27
CA HIS A 212 4.69 -8.78 23.84
C HIS A 212 5.82 -7.83 24.26
N ASN A 213 5.88 -6.68 23.67
CA ASN A 213 6.97 -5.70 23.74
C ASN A 213 6.38 -4.29 23.89
N PRO A 214 6.96 -3.44 24.70
CA PRO A 214 8.15 -3.71 25.52
C PRO A 214 7.85 -4.56 26.74
N THR A 215 8.88 -5.29 27.22
CA THR A 215 8.79 -6.04 28.48
C THR A 215 8.56 -5.06 29.61
N PRO A 216 7.53 -5.28 30.46
CA PRO A 216 7.28 -4.44 31.62
C PRO A 216 8.49 -4.37 32.57
N ASN A 217 8.71 -3.20 33.13
CA ASN A 217 9.67 -2.95 34.19
C ASN A 217 9.12 -1.94 35.20
N LYS A 218 9.84 -1.68 36.29
CA LYS A 218 9.38 -0.78 37.36
C LYS A 218 9.06 0.62 36.87
N GLY A 219 9.82 1.15 35.90
CA GLY A 219 9.57 2.43 35.28
C GLY A 219 8.45 2.39 34.21
N ARG A 220 8.03 1.21 33.81
CA ARG A 220 7.03 0.97 32.79
C ARG A 220 6.15 -0.21 33.20
N ALA A 221 4.88 0.02 33.44
CA ALA A 221 3.90 -0.93 33.95
C ALA A 221 4.05 -1.31 35.45
N GLY A 222 5.01 -0.76 36.17
CA GLY A 222 5.14 -0.85 37.63
C GLY A 222 5.68 -2.15 38.20
N TYR A 223 6.13 -3.09 37.36
CA TYR A 223 6.72 -4.36 37.78
C TYR A 223 7.77 -4.85 36.77
N ASP A 224 8.70 -5.66 37.26
CA ASP A 224 9.73 -6.27 36.40
C ASP A 224 9.24 -7.61 35.86
N ALA A 225 9.16 -7.73 34.54
CA ALA A 225 8.82 -8.97 33.86
C ALA A 225 10.05 -9.64 33.26
N LYS A 226 9.98 -10.96 33.11
CA LYS A 226 11.00 -11.77 32.42
C LYS A 226 10.54 -12.08 31.00
N ASN A 227 11.44 -12.04 30.04
CA ASN A 227 11.19 -12.50 28.69
C ASN A 227 11.19 -14.02 28.63
N GLY A 228 10.21 -14.55 27.91
CA GLY A 228 10.11 -15.95 27.55
C GLY A 228 10.50 -16.19 26.10
N ARG A 229 10.08 -17.34 25.58
CA ARG A 229 10.28 -17.72 24.18
C ARG A 229 9.59 -16.74 23.24
N GLY A 230 10.26 -16.41 22.13
CA GLY A 230 9.72 -15.51 21.11
C GLY A 230 9.68 -14.03 21.56
N ASN A 231 10.51 -13.66 22.54
CA ASN A 231 10.58 -12.31 23.09
C ASN A 231 9.30 -11.81 23.79
N ALA A 232 8.36 -12.70 24.10
CA ALA A 232 7.18 -12.37 24.88
C ALA A 232 7.48 -12.41 26.36
N HIS A 233 7.06 -11.39 27.13
CA HIS A 233 7.23 -11.43 28.58
C HIS A 233 6.34 -12.50 29.22
N ILE A 234 6.88 -13.17 30.25
CA ILE A 234 6.17 -14.19 31.00
C ILE A 234 5.15 -13.52 31.91
N ASN A 235 3.89 -13.93 31.79
CA ASN A 235 2.79 -13.43 32.61
C ASN A 235 1.74 -14.52 32.79
N PRO A 236 1.23 -14.74 34.03
CA PRO A 236 0.20 -15.73 34.30
C PRO A 236 -1.13 -15.47 33.59
N ASN A 237 -1.40 -14.22 33.24
CA ASN A 237 -2.60 -13.81 32.47
C ASN A 237 -2.48 -14.08 30.96
N ARG A 238 -1.44 -14.75 30.49
CA ARG A 238 -1.37 -15.25 29.12
C ARG A 238 -2.00 -16.63 29.05
N ASP A 239 -3.23 -16.69 28.57
CA ASP A 239 -3.90 -17.98 28.35
C ASP A 239 -3.27 -18.71 27.15
N ARG A 240 -3.15 -20.02 27.27
CA ARG A 240 -2.60 -20.92 26.26
C ARG A 240 -3.46 -22.14 25.99
N GLN A 241 -4.63 -22.22 26.62
CA GLN A 241 -5.50 -23.39 26.60
C GLN A 241 -6.87 -23.07 26.00
N HIS A 242 -7.30 -21.82 25.99
CA HIS A 242 -8.62 -21.40 25.55
C HIS A 242 -8.56 -20.59 24.28
N GLY A 243 -9.65 -20.57 23.57
CA GLY A 243 -9.97 -19.75 22.42
C GLY A 243 -11.47 -19.78 22.20
N ARG A 244 -11.99 -18.82 21.47
CA ARG A 244 -13.43 -18.75 21.14
C ARG A 244 -13.61 -18.57 19.64
N ILE A 245 -14.67 -19.16 19.12
CA ILE A 245 -15.08 -18.96 17.72
C ILE A 245 -16.50 -18.43 17.72
N TYR A 246 -16.69 -17.27 17.11
CA TYR A 246 -18.00 -16.65 16.95
C TYR A 246 -18.46 -16.75 15.50
N ARG A 247 -19.75 -16.92 15.32
CA ARG A 247 -20.45 -16.88 14.05
C ARG A 247 -21.48 -15.76 14.10
N ILE A 248 -21.38 -14.81 13.20
CA ILE A 248 -22.26 -13.65 13.12
C ILE A 248 -23.22 -13.86 11.96
N ILE A 249 -24.50 -13.96 12.25
CA ILE A 249 -25.56 -14.33 11.31
C ILE A 249 -26.46 -13.12 11.07
N TYR A 250 -26.78 -12.84 9.80
CA TYR A 250 -27.74 -11.84 9.42
C TYR A 250 -29.09 -12.49 9.08
N GLN A 251 -30.14 -12.15 9.85
CA GLN A 251 -31.55 -12.49 9.58
C GLN A 251 -31.81 -13.95 9.13
N ASN A 252 -31.27 -14.91 9.85
CA ASN A 252 -31.44 -16.33 9.55
C ASN A 252 -30.98 -16.77 8.15
N HIS A 253 -30.08 -15.98 7.52
CA HIS A 253 -29.49 -16.37 6.25
C HIS A 253 -28.79 -17.72 6.37
N ASN A 254 -29.04 -18.57 5.38
CA ASN A 254 -28.42 -19.89 5.29
C ASN A 254 -28.02 -20.15 3.82
N SER A 255 -26.79 -19.86 3.48
CA SER A 255 -26.21 -20.22 2.17
C SER A 255 -26.02 -21.72 2.11
N LYS A 256 -26.51 -22.36 1.06
CA LYS A 256 -26.36 -23.81 0.87
C LYS A 256 -25.02 -24.10 0.19
N ALA A 257 -24.25 -25.02 0.77
CA ALA A 257 -23.05 -25.50 0.15
C ALA A 257 -23.33 -26.15 -1.24
N PRO A 258 -22.56 -25.83 -2.28
CA PRO A 258 -22.72 -26.47 -3.57
C PRO A 258 -22.21 -27.91 -3.54
N LYS A 259 -22.69 -28.73 -4.47
CA LYS A 259 -22.09 -30.05 -4.72
C LYS A 259 -20.77 -29.85 -5.49
N LEU A 260 -19.71 -30.55 -5.11
CA LEU A 260 -18.37 -30.44 -5.68
C LEU A 260 -17.78 -31.80 -6.15
N GLY A 261 -18.63 -32.82 -6.31
CA GLY A 261 -18.18 -34.20 -6.54
C GLY A 261 -17.70 -34.51 -7.97
N ASN A 262 -18.02 -33.67 -8.96
CA ASN A 262 -17.60 -33.86 -10.35
C ASN A 262 -17.34 -32.55 -11.07
N THR A 263 -16.72 -32.59 -12.25
CA THR A 263 -16.34 -31.40 -13.02
C THR A 263 -17.51 -30.47 -13.33
N PRO A 264 -18.68 -30.91 -13.83
CA PRO A 264 -19.81 -30.01 -14.05
C PRO A 264 -20.32 -29.30 -12.79
N GLN A 265 -20.23 -29.95 -11.62
CA GLN A 265 -20.60 -29.35 -10.33
C GLN A 265 -19.56 -28.28 -9.93
N LEU A 266 -18.26 -28.54 -10.09
CA LEU A 266 -17.20 -27.58 -9.84
C LEU A 266 -17.34 -26.36 -10.74
N VAL A 267 -17.56 -26.52 -12.04
CA VAL A 267 -17.76 -25.41 -12.99
C VAL A 267 -18.98 -24.55 -12.59
N ARG A 268 -20.10 -25.16 -12.19
CA ARG A 268 -21.25 -24.42 -11.68
C ARG A 268 -20.94 -23.64 -10.40
N ALA A 269 -20.13 -24.21 -9.49
CA ALA A 269 -19.75 -23.60 -8.24
C ALA A 269 -18.83 -22.37 -8.42
N LEU A 270 -18.19 -22.17 -9.57
CA LEU A 270 -17.46 -20.94 -9.91
C LEU A 270 -18.39 -19.70 -9.97
N SER A 271 -19.71 -19.89 -10.13
CA SER A 271 -20.70 -18.82 -10.13
C SER A 271 -21.51 -18.76 -8.83
N HIS A 272 -21.07 -19.44 -7.79
CA HIS A 272 -21.74 -19.43 -6.50
C HIS A 272 -21.74 -18.01 -5.89
N ASP A 273 -22.75 -17.67 -5.12
CA ASP A 273 -22.92 -16.35 -4.49
C ASP A 273 -21.95 -16.06 -3.33
N ASN A 274 -21.25 -17.09 -2.84
CA ASN A 274 -20.24 -17.00 -1.79
C ASN A 274 -18.84 -17.22 -2.38
N LEU A 275 -17.94 -16.25 -2.21
CA LEU A 275 -16.55 -16.31 -2.69
C LEU A 275 -15.80 -17.55 -2.17
N PHE A 276 -16.07 -17.99 -0.94
CA PHE A 276 -15.49 -19.21 -0.38
C PHE A 276 -15.65 -20.41 -1.32
N TRP A 277 -16.86 -20.61 -1.85
CA TRP A 277 -17.14 -21.73 -2.73
C TRP A 277 -16.58 -21.53 -4.14
N ARG A 278 -16.54 -20.32 -4.65
CA ARG A 278 -15.93 -20.03 -5.94
C ARG A 278 -14.44 -20.32 -5.93
N GLN A 279 -13.73 -19.85 -4.90
CA GLN A 279 -12.29 -20.14 -4.73
C GLN A 279 -12.02 -21.63 -4.47
N THR A 280 -12.87 -22.29 -3.69
CA THR A 280 -12.77 -23.73 -3.46
C THR A 280 -12.92 -24.52 -4.77
N ALA A 281 -13.93 -24.19 -5.58
CA ALA A 281 -14.15 -24.85 -6.86
C ALA A 281 -13.01 -24.60 -7.85
N GLN A 282 -12.52 -23.35 -7.95
CA GLN A 282 -11.37 -22.98 -8.75
C GLN A 282 -10.15 -23.81 -8.36
N ARG A 283 -9.81 -23.84 -7.07
CA ARG A 283 -8.68 -24.61 -6.56
C ARG A 283 -8.81 -26.09 -6.88
N LEU A 284 -9.98 -26.70 -6.64
CA LEU A 284 -10.20 -28.12 -6.94
C LEU A 284 -10.10 -28.45 -8.43
N LEU A 285 -10.51 -27.54 -9.32
CA LEU A 285 -10.35 -27.70 -10.77
C LEU A 285 -8.87 -27.68 -11.17
N VAL A 286 -8.09 -26.74 -10.61
CA VAL A 286 -6.67 -26.56 -10.92
C VAL A 286 -5.83 -27.67 -10.29
N ASP A 287 -5.96 -27.93 -8.98
CA ASP A 287 -5.16 -28.92 -8.26
C ASP A 287 -5.35 -30.33 -8.81
N ASN A 288 -6.59 -30.67 -9.18
CA ASN A 288 -6.92 -31.97 -9.78
C ASN A 288 -6.76 -32.01 -11.31
N LYS A 289 -6.18 -30.96 -11.93
CA LYS A 289 -5.91 -30.87 -13.38
C LYS A 289 -7.11 -31.26 -14.25
N ARG A 290 -8.31 -30.69 -13.91
CA ARG A 290 -9.57 -31.05 -14.57
C ARG A 290 -9.67 -30.46 -15.98
N THR A 291 -8.91 -31.01 -16.91
CA THR A 291 -8.89 -30.60 -18.33
C THR A 291 -10.21 -30.84 -19.04
N ASP A 292 -11.03 -31.76 -18.55
CA ASP A 292 -12.40 -32.00 -18.99
C ASP A 292 -13.36 -30.81 -18.77
N ALA A 293 -12.94 -29.79 -18.02
CA ALA A 293 -13.68 -28.55 -17.80
C ALA A 293 -13.41 -27.47 -18.87
N ILE A 294 -12.39 -27.57 -19.71
CA ILE A 294 -11.85 -26.47 -20.52
C ILE A 294 -12.92 -25.80 -21.38
N ASP A 295 -13.74 -26.54 -22.13
CA ASP A 295 -14.74 -25.94 -23.00
C ASP A 295 -15.85 -25.22 -22.23
N ALA A 296 -16.28 -25.78 -21.11
CA ALA A 296 -17.25 -25.16 -20.23
C ALA A 296 -16.69 -23.87 -19.58
N LEU A 297 -15.41 -23.86 -19.21
CA LEU A 297 -14.71 -22.70 -18.68
C LEU A 297 -14.56 -21.60 -19.74
N LYS A 298 -14.17 -21.91 -20.96
CA LYS A 298 -14.13 -20.96 -22.09
C LYS A 298 -15.50 -20.32 -22.31
N THR A 299 -16.56 -21.12 -22.32
CA THR A 299 -17.93 -20.63 -22.42
C THR A 299 -18.30 -19.72 -21.25
N LEU A 300 -17.94 -20.08 -20.02
CA LEU A 300 -18.23 -19.27 -18.83
C LEU A 300 -17.48 -17.92 -18.85
N THR A 301 -16.27 -17.88 -19.39
CA THR A 301 -15.46 -16.65 -19.51
C THR A 301 -16.09 -15.62 -20.46
N THR A 302 -16.96 -16.01 -21.38
CA THR A 302 -17.70 -15.06 -22.25
C THR A 302 -18.86 -14.37 -21.54
N LYS A 303 -19.23 -14.82 -20.35
CA LYS A 303 -20.33 -14.25 -19.57
C LYS A 303 -19.86 -13.03 -18.77
N SER A 304 -20.80 -12.38 -18.11
CA SER A 304 -20.52 -11.37 -17.08
C SER A 304 -20.64 -11.98 -15.68
N GLY A 305 -20.02 -11.30 -14.69
CA GLY A 305 -20.10 -11.67 -13.28
C GLY A 305 -18.94 -12.50 -12.77
N HIS A 306 -19.00 -12.83 -11.49
CA HIS A 306 -17.87 -13.42 -10.75
C HIS A 306 -17.44 -14.78 -11.31
N GLY A 307 -18.37 -15.57 -11.83
CA GLY A 307 -18.06 -16.88 -12.43
C GLY A 307 -17.08 -16.79 -13.60
N ALA A 308 -17.17 -15.74 -14.42
CA ALA A 308 -16.27 -15.52 -15.55
C ALA A 308 -14.84 -15.21 -15.10
N ILE A 309 -14.69 -14.46 -13.99
CA ILE A 309 -13.38 -14.18 -13.39
C ILE A 309 -12.71 -15.47 -12.92
N HIS A 310 -13.44 -16.30 -12.17
CA HIS A 310 -12.93 -17.56 -11.68
C HIS A 310 -12.64 -18.57 -12.82
N ALA A 311 -13.48 -18.57 -13.89
CA ALA A 311 -13.24 -19.40 -15.08
C ALA A 311 -11.95 -18.98 -15.82
N LEU A 312 -11.71 -17.68 -15.98
CA LEU A 312 -10.47 -17.14 -16.58
C LEU A 312 -9.23 -17.64 -15.82
N TRP A 313 -9.24 -17.49 -14.48
CA TRP A 313 -8.12 -17.91 -13.66
C TRP A 313 -7.98 -19.43 -13.54
N THR A 314 -9.07 -20.19 -13.64
CA THR A 314 -9.03 -21.63 -13.74
C THR A 314 -8.34 -22.06 -15.05
N LEU A 315 -8.72 -21.45 -16.19
CA LEU A 315 -8.07 -21.69 -17.47
C LEU A 315 -6.57 -21.37 -17.42
N LYS A 316 -6.20 -20.23 -16.80
CA LYS A 316 -4.78 -19.84 -16.60
C LYS A 316 -4.05 -20.90 -15.76
N GLY A 317 -4.65 -21.34 -14.64
CA GLY A 317 -4.07 -22.36 -13.76
C GLY A 317 -3.92 -23.76 -14.41
N LEU A 318 -4.80 -24.08 -15.35
CA LEU A 318 -4.72 -25.31 -16.17
C LEU A 318 -3.79 -25.18 -17.40
N ASN A 319 -3.14 -24.01 -17.60
CA ASN A 319 -2.40 -23.68 -18.82
C ASN A 319 -3.22 -23.81 -20.10
N ALA A 320 -4.52 -23.54 -20.04
CA ALA A 320 -5.51 -23.70 -21.10
C ALA A 320 -6.17 -22.39 -21.55
N LEU A 321 -5.71 -21.24 -21.04
CA LEU A 321 -6.16 -19.93 -21.46
C LEU A 321 -5.54 -19.58 -22.82
N ASP A 322 -6.28 -19.86 -23.90
CA ASP A 322 -5.82 -19.51 -25.25
C ASP A 322 -5.99 -18.02 -25.57
N GLN A 323 -5.27 -17.56 -26.58
CA GLN A 323 -5.26 -16.16 -27.00
C GLN A 323 -6.64 -15.63 -27.39
N LYS A 324 -7.49 -16.43 -28.04
CA LYS A 324 -8.85 -16.04 -28.44
C LYS A 324 -9.74 -15.77 -27.23
N THR A 325 -9.74 -16.70 -26.28
CA THR A 325 -10.50 -16.57 -25.02
C THR A 325 -10.00 -15.40 -24.19
N HIS A 326 -8.68 -15.22 -24.10
CA HIS A 326 -8.05 -14.12 -23.37
C HIS A 326 -8.39 -12.75 -23.99
N ALA A 327 -8.25 -12.60 -25.31
CA ALA A 327 -8.61 -11.38 -26.02
C ALA A 327 -10.10 -11.02 -25.84
N ALA A 328 -11.00 -12.01 -25.89
CA ALA A 328 -12.41 -11.78 -25.62
C ALA A 328 -12.69 -11.28 -24.18
N ALA A 329 -11.93 -11.79 -23.19
CA ALA A 329 -12.04 -11.32 -21.80
C ALA A 329 -11.54 -9.88 -21.61
N LEU A 330 -10.52 -9.45 -22.36
CA LEU A 330 -9.97 -8.10 -22.33
C LEU A 330 -10.96 -7.03 -22.81
N ILE A 331 -11.93 -7.39 -23.65
CA ILE A 331 -12.95 -6.47 -24.18
C ILE A 331 -14.37 -6.75 -23.62
N ASN A 332 -14.46 -7.58 -22.58
CA ASN A 332 -15.77 -7.95 -21.98
C ASN A 332 -16.47 -6.70 -21.39
N PRO A 333 -17.80 -6.61 -21.42
CA PRO A 333 -18.56 -5.52 -20.78
C PRO A 333 -18.27 -5.33 -19.28
N SER A 334 -17.93 -6.41 -18.54
CA SER A 334 -17.55 -6.34 -17.12
C SER A 334 -16.15 -5.74 -16.93
N ALA A 335 -16.08 -4.57 -16.30
CA ALA A 335 -14.80 -3.95 -15.92
C ALA A 335 -13.96 -4.85 -15.00
N GLU A 336 -14.62 -5.59 -14.11
CA GLU A 336 -13.96 -6.51 -13.19
C GLU A 336 -13.29 -7.66 -13.95
N LEU A 337 -13.95 -8.21 -14.99
CA LEU A 337 -13.34 -9.24 -15.82
C LEU A 337 -12.19 -8.67 -16.67
N ARG A 338 -12.33 -7.45 -17.25
CA ARG A 338 -11.23 -6.81 -17.99
C ARG A 338 -10.00 -6.61 -17.11
N ARG A 339 -10.19 -6.16 -15.83
CA ARG A 339 -9.09 -6.05 -14.85
C ARG A 339 -8.39 -7.38 -14.64
N ASN A 340 -9.14 -8.46 -14.48
CA ASN A 340 -8.58 -9.79 -14.27
C ASN A 340 -7.89 -10.33 -15.52
N ALA A 341 -8.44 -10.08 -16.70
CA ALA A 341 -7.81 -10.42 -17.98
C ALA A 341 -6.48 -9.68 -18.17
N LEU A 342 -6.41 -8.40 -17.82
CA LEU A 342 -5.15 -7.63 -17.83
C LEU A 342 -4.12 -8.20 -16.84
N ARG A 343 -4.54 -8.61 -15.63
CA ARG A 343 -3.65 -9.24 -14.65
C ARG A 343 -3.13 -10.60 -15.14
N ALA A 344 -3.94 -11.32 -15.90
CA ALA A 344 -3.58 -12.63 -16.45
C ALA A 344 -2.61 -12.57 -17.64
N LEU A 345 -2.36 -11.39 -18.23
CA LEU A 345 -1.31 -11.19 -19.22
C LEU A 345 0.06 -11.48 -18.61
N ASP A 346 0.91 -12.18 -19.32
CA ASP A 346 2.32 -12.30 -19.00
C ASP A 346 3.11 -11.08 -19.56
N THR A 347 4.42 -11.12 -19.54
CA THR A 347 5.27 -10.03 -20.04
C THR A 347 5.87 -10.32 -21.41
N GLY A 348 5.44 -11.40 -22.05
CA GLY A 348 5.90 -11.81 -23.38
C GLY A 348 5.34 -10.93 -24.50
N LYS A 349 5.98 -11.01 -25.68
CA LYS A 349 5.58 -10.22 -26.84
C LYS A 349 4.12 -10.40 -27.29
N PRO A 350 3.53 -11.61 -27.29
CA PRO A 350 2.11 -11.80 -27.64
C PRO A 350 1.18 -11.04 -26.69
N ASP A 351 1.47 -11.05 -25.40
CA ASP A 351 0.65 -10.41 -24.37
C ASP A 351 0.78 -8.89 -24.40
N ALA A 352 1.97 -8.36 -24.72
CA ALA A 352 2.17 -6.96 -24.99
C ALA A 352 1.30 -6.48 -26.16
N THR A 353 1.22 -7.23 -27.25
CA THR A 353 0.33 -6.94 -28.38
C THR A 353 -1.13 -6.92 -27.95
N MET A 354 -1.59 -7.92 -27.17
CA MET A 354 -2.97 -7.93 -26.66
C MET A 354 -3.30 -6.74 -25.75
N LEU A 355 -2.34 -6.27 -24.96
CA LEU A 355 -2.52 -5.06 -24.14
C LEU A 355 -2.81 -3.83 -25.02
N TYR A 356 -2.05 -3.62 -26.08
CA TYR A 356 -2.24 -2.48 -26.99
C TYR A 356 -3.54 -2.60 -27.79
N ASP A 357 -3.85 -3.78 -28.32
CA ASP A 357 -5.02 -4.02 -29.16
C ASP A 357 -6.34 -3.97 -28.40
N SER A 358 -6.32 -4.20 -27.08
CA SER A 358 -7.53 -4.26 -26.25
C SER A 358 -8.17 -2.91 -25.94
N ALA A 359 -7.55 -1.81 -26.29
CA ALA A 359 -7.97 -0.44 -25.95
C ALA A 359 -8.08 -0.13 -24.44
N ASN A 360 -7.65 -1.03 -23.55
CA ASN A 360 -7.76 -0.86 -22.10
C ASN A 360 -6.86 0.26 -21.53
N LEU A 361 -5.85 0.69 -22.27
CA LEU A 361 -5.05 1.87 -21.93
C LEU A 361 -5.89 3.18 -21.98
N ALA A 362 -7.04 3.16 -22.65
CA ALA A 362 -7.99 4.27 -22.72
C ALA A 362 -9.38 3.88 -22.18
N ASP A 363 -9.47 2.83 -21.35
CA ASP A 363 -10.74 2.37 -20.80
C ASP A 363 -11.46 3.48 -20.02
N LYS A 364 -12.79 3.52 -20.12
CA LYS A 364 -13.61 4.48 -19.36
C LYS A 364 -13.56 4.26 -17.85
N ASP A 365 -13.31 3.03 -17.41
CA ASP A 365 -13.16 2.65 -16.02
C ASP A 365 -11.71 2.88 -15.59
N LEU A 366 -11.49 3.80 -14.64
CA LEU A 366 -10.15 4.18 -14.19
C LEU A 366 -9.43 3.06 -13.48
N GLN A 367 -10.14 2.12 -12.84
CA GLN A 367 -9.53 0.95 -12.21
C GLN A 367 -9.02 -0.05 -13.27
N VAL A 368 -9.68 -0.15 -14.43
CA VAL A 368 -9.18 -0.91 -15.58
C VAL A 368 -7.90 -0.25 -16.12
N ARG A 369 -7.90 1.10 -16.30
CA ARG A 369 -6.68 1.82 -16.70
C ARG A 369 -5.53 1.59 -15.72
N LEU A 370 -5.79 1.60 -14.41
CA LEU A 370 -4.75 1.35 -13.40
C LEU A 370 -4.06 0.02 -13.62
N VAL A 371 -4.84 -1.04 -13.83
CA VAL A 371 -4.28 -2.37 -14.10
C VAL A 371 -3.56 -2.40 -15.46
N ALA A 372 -4.10 -1.75 -16.49
CA ALA A 372 -3.47 -1.66 -17.81
C ALA A 372 -2.12 -0.91 -17.75
N PHE A 373 -2.06 0.21 -17.03
CA PHE A 373 -0.82 0.98 -16.85
C PHE A 373 0.20 0.24 -15.97
N SER A 374 -0.26 -0.48 -14.95
CA SER A 374 0.59 -1.36 -14.15
C SER A 374 1.17 -2.49 -15.01
N LYS A 375 0.37 -3.06 -15.93
CA LYS A 375 0.84 -4.07 -16.87
C LYS A 375 1.85 -3.48 -17.86
N LEU A 376 1.57 -2.30 -18.42
CA LEU A 376 2.51 -1.58 -19.30
C LEU A 376 3.86 -1.36 -18.61
N ALA A 377 3.86 -0.95 -17.34
CA ALA A 377 5.07 -0.75 -16.54
C ALA A 377 5.81 -2.05 -16.19
N SER A 378 5.15 -3.20 -16.28
CA SER A 378 5.76 -4.53 -16.06
C SER A 378 6.33 -5.18 -17.32
N LEU A 379 6.06 -4.61 -18.50
CA LEU A 379 6.66 -5.08 -19.74
C LEU A 379 8.17 -4.77 -19.78
N PRO A 380 8.95 -5.49 -20.59
CA PRO A 380 10.34 -5.15 -20.83
C PRO A 380 10.50 -3.71 -21.27
N GLU A 381 11.51 -3.01 -20.77
CA GLU A 381 11.74 -1.61 -21.05
C GLU A 381 11.95 -1.37 -22.56
N SER A 382 11.24 -0.39 -23.14
CA SER A 382 11.40 0.04 -24.53
C SER A 382 11.03 1.51 -24.68
N ASP A 383 11.58 2.15 -25.71
CA ASP A 383 11.26 3.54 -26.03
C ASP A 383 9.80 3.72 -26.43
N ASP A 384 9.20 2.73 -27.08
CA ASP A 384 7.78 2.74 -27.44
C ASP A 384 6.88 2.73 -26.20
N HIS A 385 7.23 1.95 -25.16
CA HIS A 385 6.49 1.95 -23.91
C HIS A 385 6.61 3.30 -23.18
N LYS A 386 7.80 3.90 -23.14
CA LYS A 386 8.03 5.24 -22.55
C LYS A 386 7.28 6.32 -23.31
N LYS A 387 7.29 6.27 -24.65
CA LYS A 387 6.53 7.20 -25.48
C LYS A 387 5.03 7.07 -25.25
N THR A 388 4.51 5.84 -25.24
CA THR A 388 3.10 5.58 -24.94
C THR A 388 2.72 6.10 -23.56
N ALA A 389 3.50 5.81 -22.53
CA ALA A 389 3.24 6.29 -21.17
C ALA A 389 3.27 7.82 -21.11
N SER A 390 4.18 8.47 -21.85
CA SER A 390 4.27 9.94 -21.92
C SER A 390 3.06 10.57 -22.62
N LEU A 391 2.53 9.94 -23.66
CA LEU A 391 1.29 10.38 -24.33
C LEU A 391 0.06 10.20 -23.42
N LEU A 392 -0.04 9.07 -22.73
CA LEU A 392 -1.13 8.82 -21.76
C LEU A 392 -1.07 9.79 -20.57
N MET A 393 0.13 10.18 -20.14
CA MET A 393 0.34 11.16 -19.09
C MET A 393 -0.16 12.56 -19.48
N GLN A 394 -0.24 12.90 -20.77
CA GLN A 394 -0.77 14.18 -21.24
C GLN A 394 -2.29 14.30 -21.05
N GLN A 395 -2.99 13.21 -20.82
CA GLN A 395 -4.42 13.22 -20.55
C GLN A 395 -4.66 13.71 -19.11
N PRO A 396 -5.45 14.79 -18.90
CA PRO A 396 -5.62 15.40 -17.58
C PRO A 396 -6.15 14.46 -16.51
N GLU A 397 -7.04 13.54 -16.85
CA GLU A 397 -7.59 12.54 -15.94
C GLU A 397 -6.52 11.57 -15.45
N ASN A 398 -5.59 11.14 -16.30
CA ASN A 398 -4.49 10.26 -15.91
C ASN A 398 -3.44 11.00 -15.08
N ALA A 399 -3.13 12.25 -15.43
CA ALA A 399 -2.16 13.06 -14.71
C ALA A 399 -2.65 13.50 -13.32
N LYS A 400 -3.95 13.70 -13.14
CA LYS A 400 -4.56 14.09 -11.84
C LYS A 400 -4.72 12.92 -10.90
N ASP A 401 -5.00 11.74 -11.44
CA ASP A 401 -5.15 10.53 -10.64
C ASP A 401 -3.79 10.07 -10.09
N GLU A 402 -3.70 9.88 -8.81
CA GLU A 402 -2.46 9.55 -8.12
C GLU A 402 -1.88 8.21 -8.55
N TRP A 403 -2.74 7.20 -8.69
CA TRP A 403 -2.31 5.85 -9.03
C TRP A 403 -1.97 5.72 -10.50
N LEU A 404 -2.80 6.30 -11.40
CA LEU A 404 -2.54 6.28 -12.84
C LEU A 404 -1.24 7.00 -13.17
N ARG A 405 -1.04 8.20 -12.61
CA ARG A 405 0.20 8.95 -12.76
C ARG A 405 1.41 8.14 -12.31
N ALA A 406 1.31 7.51 -11.15
CA ALA A 406 2.40 6.72 -10.60
C ALA A 406 2.75 5.50 -11.45
N ALA A 407 1.76 4.80 -12.03
CA ALA A 407 1.98 3.70 -12.95
C ALA A 407 2.69 4.15 -14.24
N LEU A 408 2.29 5.29 -14.79
CA LEU A 408 2.91 5.87 -15.99
C LEU A 408 4.35 6.32 -15.71
N GLN A 409 4.62 6.93 -14.55
CA GLN A 409 5.98 7.27 -14.11
C GLN A 409 6.86 6.03 -13.98
N ALA A 410 6.31 4.93 -13.46
CA ALA A 410 7.02 3.66 -13.36
C ALA A 410 7.39 3.05 -14.73
N THR A 411 6.66 3.41 -15.79
CA THR A 411 6.99 3.05 -17.17
C THR A 411 8.07 3.97 -17.78
N GLY A 412 8.49 5.02 -17.06
CA GLY A 412 9.46 6.00 -17.54
C GLY A 412 8.81 7.16 -18.31
N ALA A 413 7.52 7.40 -18.14
CA ALA A 413 6.91 8.64 -18.61
C ALA A 413 7.66 9.83 -18.01
N ALA A 414 8.05 10.77 -18.86
CA ALA A 414 8.61 12.01 -18.39
C ALA A 414 7.63 12.70 -17.46
N GLU A 415 8.10 13.21 -16.33
CA GLU A 415 7.26 14.07 -15.48
C GLU A 415 6.73 15.18 -16.36
N LEU A 416 5.41 15.20 -16.52
CA LEU A 416 4.79 16.34 -17.16
C LEU A 416 5.12 17.59 -16.35
N ASN A 417 5.69 18.57 -17.02
CA ASN A 417 5.32 19.94 -16.74
C ASN A 417 3.79 20.00 -16.88
N ILE A 418 3.05 19.95 -15.77
CA ILE A 418 1.60 19.87 -15.74
C ILE A 418 1.04 21.03 -16.53
N VAL A 419 0.75 20.80 -17.80
CA VAL A 419 0.04 21.75 -18.67
C VAL A 419 -1.38 21.81 -18.13
N GLY A 420 -1.68 22.86 -17.37
CA GLY A 420 -3.00 23.10 -16.81
C GLY A 420 -3.01 23.75 -15.42
N TYR A 421 -1.93 23.71 -14.66
CA TYR A 421 -1.74 24.64 -13.56
C TYR A 421 -0.85 25.79 -14.05
N LYS A 422 -1.40 27.00 -14.23
CA LYS A 422 -0.54 28.20 -14.32
C LYS A 422 0.33 28.18 -13.07
N ARG A 423 1.65 28.04 -13.25
CA ARG A 423 2.60 28.31 -12.16
C ARG A 423 2.28 29.72 -11.65
N GLY A 424 1.93 29.81 -10.39
CA GLY A 424 1.83 31.08 -9.72
C GLY A 424 3.21 31.76 -9.66
N PRO A 425 3.26 32.99 -9.15
CA PRO A 425 4.51 33.69 -8.96
C PRO A 425 5.41 32.91 -7.98
N ASN A 426 6.72 33.10 -8.09
CA ASN A 426 7.63 32.64 -7.08
C ASN A 426 7.33 33.35 -5.76
N LEU A 427 7.07 32.59 -4.72
CA LEU A 427 6.71 33.13 -3.40
C LEU A 427 7.94 33.40 -2.53
N LEU A 428 9.10 32.82 -2.88
CA LEU A 428 10.32 33.03 -2.09
C LEU A 428 10.85 34.45 -2.35
N PRO A 429 10.98 35.26 -1.28
CA PRO A 429 11.63 36.55 -1.40
C PRO A 429 13.11 36.35 -1.75
N ASN A 430 13.64 37.18 -2.63
CA ASN A 430 15.05 37.15 -3.04
C ASN A 430 15.56 35.71 -3.32
N ALA A 431 14.80 34.95 -4.12
CA ALA A 431 15.07 33.54 -4.41
C ALA A 431 16.36 33.32 -5.22
N SER A 432 16.88 34.36 -5.84
CA SER A 432 18.16 34.38 -6.59
C SER A 432 19.36 34.75 -5.73
N PHE A 433 19.16 35.24 -4.48
CA PHE A 433 20.17 35.72 -3.55
C PHE A 433 20.95 36.97 -4.01
N GLU A 434 20.45 37.68 -5.04
CA GLU A 434 21.15 38.82 -5.62
C GLU A 434 21.10 40.05 -4.72
N GLU A 435 20.09 40.18 -3.85
CA GLU A 435 19.99 41.27 -2.87
C GLU A 435 20.68 40.84 -1.57
N VAL A 436 21.72 41.55 -1.18
CA VAL A 436 22.48 41.29 0.06
C VAL A 436 22.06 42.32 1.10
N GLY A 437 21.67 41.87 2.28
CA GLY A 437 21.29 42.70 3.41
C GLY A 437 22.51 43.23 4.21
N ASP A 438 22.28 44.13 5.15
CA ASP A 438 23.30 44.74 6.00
C ASP A 438 24.11 43.72 6.83
N ASN A 439 23.53 42.56 7.09
CA ASN A 439 24.17 41.45 7.81
C ASN A 439 25.01 40.53 6.89
N GLN A 440 25.27 40.94 5.66
CA GLN A 440 25.98 40.18 4.62
C GLN A 440 25.36 38.82 4.26
N LEU A 441 24.09 38.62 4.61
CA LEU A 441 23.28 37.48 4.17
C LEU A 441 22.32 37.93 3.07
N PRO A 442 21.73 37.01 2.30
CA PRO A 442 20.70 37.39 1.34
C PRO A 442 19.54 38.10 2.06
N ALA A 443 19.10 39.22 1.52
CA ALA A 443 17.99 39.99 2.09
C ALA A 443 16.73 39.09 2.26
N ASN A 444 16.04 39.22 3.38
CA ASN A 444 14.88 38.41 3.78
C ASN A 444 15.19 36.93 4.12
N TRP A 445 16.46 36.57 4.28
CA TRP A 445 16.86 35.24 4.75
C TRP A 445 17.50 35.31 6.13
N THR A 446 17.21 34.30 6.97
CA THR A 446 17.65 34.25 8.37
C THR A 446 18.29 32.89 8.66
N ILE A 447 19.33 32.89 9.49
CA ILE A 447 20.00 31.67 9.94
C ILE A 447 19.15 30.97 11.01
N ARG A 448 19.05 29.64 10.89
CA ARG A 448 18.51 28.76 11.92
C ARG A 448 19.48 27.61 12.16
N THR A 449 19.91 27.42 13.39
CA THR A 449 20.76 26.29 13.78
C THR A 449 20.24 25.64 15.04
N TYR A 450 20.25 24.33 15.08
CA TYR A 450 19.96 23.52 16.25
C TYR A 450 21.25 23.11 16.99
N SER A 451 22.40 23.35 16.39
CA SER A 451 23.70 23.17 17.02
C SER A 451 23.98 24.34 17.96
N ARG A 452 24.43 24.06 19.19
CA ARG A 452 24.92 25.10 20.10
C ARG A 452 26.10 25.80 19.44
N ARG A 453 26.32 27.09 19.74
CA ARG A 453 27.40 27.94 19.18
C ARG A 453 28.66 27.16 18.87
N ASN A 454 28.89 26.98 17.58
CA ASN A 454 30.10 26.34 17.09
C ASN A 454 30.81 27.31 16.14
N PRO A 455 32.08 27.68 16.41
CA PRO A 455 32.79 28.71 15.67
C PRO A 455 33.13 28.33 14.22
N ASP A 456 33.06 27.05 13.86
CA ASP A 456 33.34 26.55 12.52
C ASP A 456 32.18 26.62 11.54
N LEU A 457 30.94 26.86 12.03
CA LEU A 457 29.72 26.97 11.19
C LEU A 457 29.62 28.36 10.58
N ASN A 458 29.72 28.44 9.26
CA ASN A 458 29.67 29.67 8.51
C ASN A 458 28.55 29.70 7.48
N HIS A 459 27.83 30.84 7.40
CA HIS A 459 26.80 31.13 6.41
C HIS A 459 27.21 32.40 5.67
N ALA A 460 27.29 32.34 4.36
CA ALA A 460 27.75 33.47 3.56
C ALA A 460 27.08 33.54 2.19
N VAL A 461 27.02 34.72 1.63
CA VAL A 461 26.80 34.92 0.21
C VAL A 461 28.13 34.56 -0.52
N GLU A 462 28.05 33.64 -1.43
CA GLU A 462 29.18 33.20 -2.25
C GLU A 462 29.13 33.91 -3.59
N THR A 463 30.21 34.56 -3.97
CA THR A 463 30.34 35.36 -5.19
C THR A 463 31.34 34.80 -6.21
N ARG A 464 32.14 33.80 -5.80
CA ARG A 464 33.10 33.16 -6.70
C ARG A 464 32.36 32.42 -7.81
N LYS A 465 32.67 32.75 -9.06
CA LYS A 465 31.97 32.34 -10.27
C LYS A 465 31.79 30.81 -10.39
N GLU A 466 32.77 30.05 -9.96
CA GLU A 466 32.75 28.58 -9.98
C GLU A 466 31.73 27.99 -8.98
N PHE A 467 31.28 28.75 -7.98
CA PHE A 467 30.30 28.36 -6.98
C PHE A 467 28.95 29.07 -7.15
N VAL A 468 28.75 29.77 -8.25
CA VAL A 468 27.49 30.43 -8.58
C VAL A 468 26.84 29.72 -9.77
N LYS A 469 25.59 29.27 -9.63
CA LYS A 469 24.88 28.55 -10.68
C LYS A 469 24.36 29.49 -11.78
N SER A 470 23.84 30.65 -11.37
CA SER A 470 23.33 31.70 -12.24
C SER A 470 23.32 33.04 -11.51
N GLY A 471 23.35 34.13 -12.22
CA GLY A 471 23.47 35.47 -11.63
C GLY A 471 24.87 35.76 -11.07
N LYS A 472 24.95 36.51 -9.97
CA LYS A 472 26.20 36.94 -9.35
C LYS A 472 26.46 36.21 -8.00
N ASN A 473 25.41 35.70 -7.35
CA ASN A 473 25.45 35.20 -5.99
C ASN A 473 24.89 33.78 -5.87
N SER A 474 25.39 33.07 -4.89
CA SER A 474 24.77 31.87 -4.37
C SER A 474 24.86 31.87 -2.83
N LEU A 475 24.18 30.93 -2.19
CA LEU A 475 24.20 30.80 -0.74
C LEU A 475 25.10 29.63 -0.34
N ARG A 476 26.05 29.87 0.57
CA ARG A 476 26.94 28.86 1.12
C ARG A 476 26.71 28.62 2.60
N ILE A 477 26.68 27.35 2.99
CA ILE A 477 26.79 26.88 4.36
C ILE A 477 28.02 25.96 4.44
N SER A 478 28.95 26.24 5.34
CA SER A 478 30.15 25.43 5.51
C SER A 478 30.49 25.22 6.99
N ALA A 479 31.04 24.05 7.30
CA ALA A 479 31.53 23.69 8.64
C ALA A 479 32.54 22.55 8.55
N ASP A 480 33.46 22.48 9.50
CA ASP A 480 34.45 21.40 9.61
C ASP A 480 33.92 20.22 10.45
N THR A 481 32.84 20.44 11.21
CA THR A 481 32.19 19.43 12.03
C THR A 481 30.71 19.26 11.67
N ARG A 482 30.06 18.29 12.30
CA ARG A 482 28.64 17.98 12.00
C ARG A 482 27.70 19.04 12.58
N HIS A 483 26.84 19.58 11.72
CA HIS A 483 25.82 20.55 12.09
C HIS A 483 24.45 20.26 11.49
N ASP A 484 23.42 20.66 12.22
CA ASP A 484 22.07 20.82 11.71
C ASP A 484 21.77 22.32 11.61
N SER A 485 21.88 22.86 10.41
CA SER A 485 21.77 24.30 10.16
C SER A 485 21.13 24.57 8.81
N SER A 486 20.43 25.71 8.74
CA SER A 486 19.75 26.18 7.54
C SER A 486 19.72 27.68 7.44
N LEU A 487 19.57 28.20 6.22
CA LEU A 487 18.98 29.51 5.99
C LEU A 487 17.54 29.34 5.55
N PHE A 488 16.64 30.18 6.05
CA PHE A 488 15.23 30.14 5.73
C PHE A 488 14.68 31.53 5.42
N ALA A 489 13.66 31.56 4.55
CA ALA A 489 12.81 32.70 4.30
C ALA A 489 11.36 32.32 4.63
N ARG A 490 10.56 33.30 5.06
CA ARG A 490 9.14 33.08 5.35
C ARG A 490 8.30 33.29 4.10
N VAL A 491 7.36 32.39 3.89
CA VAL A 491 6.41 32.45 2.77
C VAL A 491 5.01 32.10 3.26
N ARG A 492 4.04 32.85 2.83
CA ARG A 492 2.63 32.58 3.16
C ARG A 492 2.06 31.54 2.18
N LEU A 493 1.64 30.39 2.71
CA LEU A 493 1.03 29.30 1.96
C LEU A 493 -0.47 29.22 2.25
N LYS A 494 -1.29 29.29 1.21
CA LYS A 494 -2.75 29.18 1.30
C LYS A 494 -3.19 27.73 1.48
N ALA A 495 -4.22 27.48 2.29
CA ALA A 495 -4.83 26.17 2.46
C ALA A 495 -5.36 25.59 1.13
N GLY A 496 -5.31 24.28 0.98
CA GLY A 496 -5.83 23.54 -0.17
C GLY A 496 -5.04 23.73 -1.48
N ARG A 497 -3.93 24.48 -1.48
CA ARG A 497 -3.10 24.71 -2.67
C ARG A 497 -1.94 23.72 -2.75
N LYS A 498 -1.57 23.38 -3.98
CA LYS A 498 -0.34 22.64 -4.27
C LYS A 498 0.78 23.62 -4.59
N TYR A 499 1.96 23.28 -4.12
CA TYR A 499 3.19 24.06 -4.28
C TYR A 499 4.31 23.18 -4.82
N VAL A 500 5.17 23.79 -5.61
CA VAL A 500 6.43 23.19 -6.06
C VAL A 500 7.56 23.97 -5.40
N MET A 501 8.43 23.26 -4.69
CA MET A 501 9.67 23.82 -4.18
C MET A 501 10.83 23.23 -4.96
N SER A 502 11.63 24.08 -5.58
CA SER A 502 12.79 23.64 -6.35
C SER A 502 13.96 24.59 -6.19
N GLY A 503 15.16 24.07 -6.42
CA GLY A 503 16.39 24.83 -6.39
C GLY A 503 17.56 24.02 -6.91
N TRP A 504 18.73 24.66 -6.99
CA TRP A 504 19.98 24.02 -7.34
C TRP A 504 20.85 23.88 -6.11
N VAL A 505 21.41 22.70 -5.90
CA VAL A 505 22.29 22.38 -4.79
C VAL A 505 23.60 21.84 -5.33
N ARG A 506 24.71 22.37 -4.83
CA ARG A 506 26.07 21.84 -5.00
C ARG A 506 26.64 21.52 -3.66
N THR A 507 27.38 20.44 -3.54
CA THR A 507 28.04 20.05 -2.30
C THR A 507 29.52 19.77 -2.53
N GLU A 508 30.34 20.04 -1.53
CA GLU A 508 31.76 19.73 -1.53
C GLU A 508 32.13 19.11 -0.19
N ASN A 509 32.72 17.92 -0.22
CA ASN A 509 33.13 17.14 0.95
C ASN A 509 32.03 16.99 2.03
N LEU A 510 30.79 16.90 1.62
CA LEU A 510 29.67 16.78 2.56
C LEU A 510 29.53 15.33 3.06
N GLU A 511 30.16 15.05 4.16
CA GLU A 511 30.17 13.74 4.82
C GLU A 511 29.17 13.65 5.96
N GLY A 512 28.84 12.42 6.37
CA GLY A 512 28.03 12.13 7.54
C GLY A 512 26.77 11.31 7.27
N THR A 513 26.10 10.93 8.37
CA THR A 513 24.90 10.07 8.37
C THR A 513 23.58 10.85 8.16
N GLY A 514 23.62 12.18 8.18
CA GLY A 514 22.46 13.06 8.00
C GLY A 514 21.82 12.97 6.61
N ASN A 515 20.80 13.76 6.40
CA ASN A 515 20.04 13.77 5.13
C ASN A 515 20.79 14.43 3.96
N GLY A 516 21.90 15.14 4.20
CA GLY A 516 22.64 15.93 3.20
C GLY A 516 22.05 17.33 3.04
N ALA A 517 22.50 18.05 2.00
CA ALA A 517 22.00 19.37 1.66
C ALA A 517 20.67 19.22 0.89
N LEU A 518 19.62 19.87 1.38
CA LEU A 518 18.26 19.74 0.84
C LEU A 518 17.44 21.04 1.03
N LEU A 519 16.32 21.14 0.31
CA LEU A 519 15.30 22.14 0.55
C LEU A 519 14.13 21.51 1.32
N GLY A 520 13.52 22.26 2.23
CA GLY A 520 12.39 21.77 3.01
C GLY A 520 11.50 22.89 3.55
N VAL A 521 10.23 22.60 3.75
CA VAL A 521 9.30 23.45 4.50
C VAL A 521 9.33 22.98 5.95
N HIS A 522 9.73 23.86 6.87
CA HIS A 522 10.03 23.48 8.24
C HIS A 522 8.90 22.76 8.97
N GLU A 523 7.67 23.23 8.83
CA GLU A 523 6.51 22.63 9.48
C GLU A 523 5.95 21.40 8.75
N LEU A 524 6.45 21.10 7.57
CA LEU A 524 6.04 19.97 6.71
C LEU A 524 7.18 19.02 6.41
N GLN A 525 8.13 18.86 7.34
CA GLN A 525 9.41 18.13 7.12
C GLN A 525 9.27 16.71 6.56
N HIS A 526 8.14 16.05 6.79
CA HIS A 526 7.89 14.71 6.24
C HIS A 526 7.25 14.73 4.85
N ALA A 527 6.51 15.77 4.50
CA ALA A 527 5.75 15.87 3.27
C ALA A 527 6.36 16.82 2.23
N ALA A 528 7.13 17.80 2.68
CA ALA A 528 7.66 18.88 1.83
C ALA A 528 9.17 19.06 2.02
N LYS A 529 9.95 18.07 1.58
CA LYS A 529 11.41 18.13 1.49
C LYS A 529 11.90 17.47 0.21
N THR A 530 12.96 18.01 -0.35
CA THR A 530 13.63 17.41 -1.52
C THR A 530 14.52 16.23 -1.09
N LYS A 531 14.98 15.47 -2.07
CA LYS A 531 16.08 14.53 -1.86
C LYS A 531 17.34 15.30 -1.46
N GLY A 532 18.09 14.80 -0.49
CA GLY A 532 19.33 15.41 -0.05
C GLY A 532 20.51 15.04 -0.94
N VAL A 533 21.37 16.01 -1.19
CA VAL A 533 22.63 15.86 -1.93
C VAL A 533 23.76 15.64 -0.93
N LYS A 534 24.63 14.66 -1.17
CA LYS A 534 25.73 14.23 -0.27
C LYS A 534 27.04 14.11 -1.04
N LYS A 535 28.12 13.95 -0.30
CA LYS A 535 29.51 13.84 -0.80
C LYS A 535 29.90 15.11 -1.57
N THR A 536 30.73 15.00 -2.57
CA THR A 536 31.01 16.06 -3.51
C THR A 536 30.13 15.87 -4.74
N SER A 537 29.36 16.89 -5.09
CA SER A 537 28.43 16.88 -6.21
C SER A 537 28.47 18.22 -6.94
N ASN A 538 28.44 18.20 -8.24
CA ASN A 538 28.22 19.40 -9.02
C ASN A 538 26.74 19.88 -8.83
N TRP A 539 26.37 21.00 -9.46
CA TRP A 539 25.02 21.54 -9.38
C TRP A 539 23.96 20.51 -9.80
N VAL A 540 23.10 20.12 -8.86
CA VAL A 540 21.97 19.21 -9.04
C VAL A 540 20.70 19.99 -8.80
N LYS A 541 19.74 19.91 -9.73
CA LYS A 541 18.38 20.42 -9.48
C LYS A 541 17.69 19.48 -8.50
N VAL A 542 17.17 20.02 -7.41
CA VAL A 542 16.33 19.32 -6.45
C VAL A 542 14.93 19.92 -6.46
N GLU A 543 13.90 19.09 -6.41
CA GLU A 543 12.51 19.52 -6.51
C GLU A 543 11.60 18.62 -5.68
N THR A 544 10.54 19.16 -5.13
CA THR A 544 9.46 18.43 -4.47
C THR A 544 8.14 19.17 -4.61
N GLU A 545 7.06 18.41 -4.75
CA GLU A 545 5.70 18.92 -4.71
C GLU A 545 5.05 18.59 -3.38
N PHE A 546 4.21 19.48 -2.88
CA PHE A 546 3.44 19.23 -1.67
C PHE A 546 2.11 19.99 -1.71
N LYS A 547 1.14 19.47 -0.99
CA LYS A 547 -0.15 20.14 -0.76
C LYS A 547 -0.13 20.75 0.63
N ASN A 548 -0.55 22.01 0.73
CA ASN A 548 -0.69 22.67 2.00
C ASN A 548 -2.15 22.59 2.47
N GLU A 549 -2.40 21.87 3.55
CA GLU A 549 -3.77 21.62 4.04
C GLU A 549 -4.30 22.75 4.92
N GLN A 550 -3.41 23.56 5.50
CA GLN A 550 -3.75 24.65 6.42
C GLN A 550 -3.04 25.93 5.99
N GLU A 551 -3.63 27.11 6.28
CA GLU A 551 -2.92 28.36 6.05
C GLU A 551 -1.69 28.44 6.97
N ARG A 552 -0.52 28.80 6.40
CA ARG A 552 0.79 28.82 7.08
C ARG A 552 1.59 30.05 6.64
N GLU A 553 2.46 30.51 7.52
CA GLU A 553 3.41 31.59 7.26
C GLU A 553 4.85 31.13 7.43
#